data_16049cc665b861815c3e34892a49d999
#
_entry.id   16049cc665b861815c3e34892a49d999
#
_cell.length_a   1.000
_cell.length_b   1.000
_cell.length_c   1.000
_cell.angle_alpha   90.00
_cell.angle_beta   90.00
_cell.angle_gamma   90.00
#
_symmetry.space_group_name_H-M   'P 1'
#
loop_
_entity.id
_entity.type
_entity.pdbx_description
1 polymer ?
#
loop_
_entity_poly.entity_id
_entity_poly.type
_entity_poly.pdbx_seq_one_letter_code
_entity_poly.pdbx_strand_id
1 'polypeptide(L)'
;MKTSLYTEHQLQTIQRWQSLQFGMFIHFGLYSLAGGCWKGLPVKRGYCEQILSHGELPQADYEALLHEFLIPDFNAESIVRLAKAAGMRYVVITSKHHDGFCLFNTKTTSYNSMNAACKRDIVAELSAACKKEGLAFGVYFSLIDWHCPDALPISAHNSDRIPPKHHEYNCAQLTELLTNYGEICELWLDMGYPTVEQSQDMYALVHSLQKHIMINGRIWNDMGDFATLPDNAIPELPVNEYELNIPWQTPASIYKETWGYKSWQERGSIDEKIAELTGSLRRVVSGGGNYLLNIGPDNTGKVISFEKEVLEGIGRNLRETPLPPAHSFGRDEGQTAAFHVPPIQAEKDGSFRLTVCTNLFRYTGGEYYTLRPIITGKRWRLAVPPESTQTVFMLGWKCVAPLKEDIKLCFEDDDTRLYFSLRKGKTCGLISSCYRLPQNRRICTLELSTVGAPHSRGELIPDSIVLTLEKQL
;
A
#
# COMPACT_ATOMS: atom_id res chain seq x y z
N MET A 1 -30.15 -13.88 3.99
CA MET A 1 -29.49 -12.55 4.09
C MET A 1 -28.05 -12.72 3.66
N LYS A 2 -27.60 -12.02 2.60
CA LYS A 2 -26.20 -12.01 2.19
C LYS A 2 -25.41 -11.26 3.28
N THR A 3 -24.55 -11.93 4.01
CA THR A 3 -23.71 -11.29 5.03
C THR A 3 -22.55 -10.60 4.29
N SER A 4 -22.52 -9.26 4.30
CA SER A 4 -21.38 -8.49 3.81
C SER A 4 -20.11 -8.84 4.59
N LEU A 5 -18.95 -8.87 3.91
CA LEU A 5 -17.62 -9.00 4.54
C LEU A 5 -17.32 -7.84 5.48
N TYR A 6 -17.99 -6.71 5.29
CA TYR A 6 -17.80 -5.45 5.99
C TYR A 6 -19.06 -5.04 6.73
N THR A 7 -18.88 -4.37 7.86
CA THR A 7 -19.98 -3.65 8.53
C THR A 7 -20.45 -2.49 7.64
N GLU A 8 -21.65 -2.01 7.87
CA GLU A 8 -22.18 -0.83 7.14
C GLU A 8 -21.26 0.38 7.25
N HIS A 9 -20.69 0.62 8.42
CA HIS A 9 -19.72 1.68 8.66
C HIS A 9 -18.45 1.51 7.82
N GLN A 10 -17.89 0.28 7.77
CA GLN A 10 -16.73 -0.01 6.94
C GLN A 10 -17.04 0.18 5.46
N LEU A 11 -18.21 -0.25 4.98
CA LEU A 11 -18.62 -0.02 3.60
C LEU A 11 -18.72 1.47 3.26
N GLN A 12 -19.27 2.28 4.13
CA GLN A 12 -19.34 3.74 3.95
C GLN A 12 -17.95 4.37 3.90
N THR A 13 -17.04 3.94 4.77
CA THR A 13 -15.66 4.40 4.79
C THR A 13 -14.93 4.02 3.50
N ILE A 14 -15.06 2.77 3.07
CA ILE A 14 -14.49 2.25 1.81
C ILE A 14 -15.03 3.04 0.62
N GLN A 15 -16.34 3.22 0.51
CA GLN A 15 -16.98 3.96 -0.59
C GLN A 15 -16.50 5.41 -0.65
N ARG A 16 -16.39 6.06 0.52
CA ARG A 16 -15.85 7.42 0.62
C ARG A 16 -14.41 7.48 0.11
N TRP A 17 -13.55 6.57 0.54
CA TRP A 17 -12.16 6.50 0.12
C TRP A 17 -12.02 6.15 -1.38
N GLN A 18 -12.78 5.18 -1.89
CA GLN A 18 -12.78 4.83 -3.30
C GLN A 18 -13.26 5.99 -4.19
N SER A 19 -14.19 6.82 -3.69
CA SER A 19 -14.66 7.99 -4.43
C SER A 19 -13.55 9.02 -4.68
N LEU A 20 -12.45 8.95 -3.96
CA LEU A 20 -11.29 9.82 -4.17
C LEU A 20 -10.54 9.52 -5.46
N GLN A 21 -10.49 8.29 -5.93
CA GLN A 21 -9.96 7.79 -7.21
C GLN A 21 -8.52 8.19 -7.54
N PHE A 22 -8.18 9.47 -7.50
CA PHE A 22 -6.88 10.02 -7.92
C PHE A 22 -6.32 10.94 -6.86
N GLY A 23 -5.09 10.68 -6.42
CA GLY A 23 -4.38 11.43 -5.40
C GLY A 23 -2.95 11.79 -5.76
N MET A 24 -2.42 12.78 -5.05
CA MET A 24 -1.01 13.18 -5.10
C MET A 24 -0.26 12.51 -3.96
N PHE A 25 0.81 11.80 -4.26
CA PHE A 25 1.81 11.41 -3.28
C PHE A 25 2.95 12.42 -3.30
N ILE A 26 3.49 12.80 -2.14
CA ILE A 26 4.60 13.72 -2.05
C ILE A 26 5.72 13.06 -1.26
N HIS A 27 6.83 12.76 -1.93
CA HIS A 27 8.06 12.34 -1.27
C HIS A 27 8.97 13.54 -1.10
N PHE A 28 9.06 14.04 0.13
CA PHE A 28 9.83 15.21 0.48
C PHE A 28 10.51 15.04 1.84
N GLY A 29 11.75 15.48 1.97
CA GLY A 29 12.54 15.33 3.19
C GLY A 29 13.99 15.77 3.00
N LEU A 30 14.89 15.41 3.92
CA LEU A 30 16.32 15.76 3.81
C LEU A 30 16.97 15.18 2.54
N TYR A 31 16.50 14.03 2.08
CA TYR A 31 16.95 13.45 0.82
C TYR A 31 16.70 14.32 -0.41
N SER A 32 15.72 15.25 -0.35
CA SER A 32 15.48 16.22 -1.41
C SER A 32 16.64 17.23 -1.52
N LEU A 33 17.30 17.59 -0.41
CA LEU A 33 18.50 18.41 -0.43
C LEU A 33 19.65 17.73 -1.15
N ALA A 34 19.84 16.43 -0.86
CA ALA A 34 20.85 15.63 -1.53
C ALA A 34 20.56 15.47 -3.04
N GLY A 35 19.28 15.43 -3.43
CA GLY A 35 18.85 15.37 -4.82
C GLY A 35 19.45 14.20 -5.62
N GLY A 36 19.64 13.04 -4.95
CA GLY A 36 20.29 11.87 -5.55
C GLY A 36 21.80 12.00 -5.72
N CYS A 37 22.45 13.01 -5.13
CA CYS A 37 23.89 13.25 -5.17
C CYS A 37 24.45 13.33 -3.76
N TRP A 38 25.71 12.93 -3.60
CA TRP A 38 26.45 13.12 -2.36
C TRP A 38 27.82 13.71 -2.63
N LYS A 39 28.13 14.84 -1.98
CA LYS A 39 29.40 15.60 -2.19
C LYS A 39 29.69 15.85 -3.67
N GLY A 40 28.64 16.22 -4.43
CA GLY A 40 28.71 16.53 -5.84
C GLY A 40 28.74 15.34 -6.80
N LEU A 41 28.68 14.11 -6.31
CA LEU A 41 28.70 12.88 -7.13
C LEU A 41 27.31 12.20 -7.11
N PRO A 42 26.78 11.78 -8.29
CA PRO A 42 25.54 11.03 -8.37
C PRO A 42 25.63 9.68 -7.65
N VAL A 43 24.66 9.37 -6.78
CA VAL A 43 24.48 8.04 -6.19
C VAL A 43 23.55 7.26 -7.13
N LYS A 44 24.13 6.39 -7.95
CA LYS A 44 23.42 5.67 -9.03
C LYS A 44 22.64 4.45 -8.55
N ARG A 45 22.89 3.97 -7.34
CA ARG A 45 22.23 2.78 -6.79
C ARG A 45 20.98 3.17 -6.04
N GLY A 46 19.88 2.45 -6.30
CA GLY A 46 18.62 2.57 -5.55
C GLY A 46 17.88 3.88 -5.73
N TYR A 47 16.92 4.10 -4.85
CA TYR A 47 16.08 5.29 -4.82
C TYR A 47 16.75 6.44 -4.07
N CYS A 48 16.51 7.67 -4.50
CA CYS A 48 17.18 8.82 -3.89
C CYS A 48 16.66 9.15 -2.48
N GLU A 49 15.41 8.82 -2.15
CA GLU A 49 14.88 8.95 -0.79
C GLU A 49 15.49 7.95 0.18
N GLN A 50 16.16 6.93 -0.32
CA GLN A 50 16.94 5.97 0.46
C GLN A 50 18.46 6.19 0.33
N ILE A 51 18.88 7.39 -0.06
CA ILE A 51 20.29 7.71 -0.35
C ILE A 51 21.21 7.43 0.84
N LEU A 52 20.74 7.61 2.08
CA LEU A 52 21.51 7.31 3.29
C LEU A 52 21.98 5.85 3.29
N SER A 53 21.10 4.91 2.99
CA SER A 53 21.43 3.48 2.92
C SER A 53 22.16 3.11 1.64
N HIS A 54 21.60 3.49 0.47
CA HIS A 54 22.16 3.10 -0.82
C HIS A 54 23.51 3.76 -1.15
N GLY A 55 23.73 4.97 -0.64
CA GLY A 55 25.00 5.69 -0.79
C GLY A 55 26.02 5.33 0.28
N GLU A 56 25.65 4.50 1.26
CA GLU A 56 26.48 4.17 2.41
C GLU A 56 27.03 5.47 3.09
N LEU A 57 26.14 6.47 3.23
CA LEU A 57 26.55 7.78 3.72
C LEU A 57 26.86 7.76 5.23
N PRO A 58 27.84 8.56 5.69
CA PRO A 58 28.01 8.76 7.11
C PRO A 58 26.72 9.37 7.69
N GLN A 59 26.11 8.70 8.65
CA GLN A 59 24.83 9.10 9.24
C GLN A 59 24.87 10.53 9.78
N ALA A 60 25.92 10.88 10.53
CA ALA A 60 26.07 12.22 11.09
C ALA A 60 26.17 13.33 10.03
N ASP A 61 26.83 13.06 8.88
CA ASP A 61 26.92 14.01 7.78
C ASP A 61 25.55 14.21 7.13
N TYR A 62 24.78 13.11 6.96
CA TYR A 62 23.44 13.18 6.41
C TYR A 62 22.46 13.91 7.33
N GLU A 63 22.48 13.58 8.61
CA GLU A 63 21.61 14.22 9.61
C GLU A 63 21.92 15.72 9.76
N ALA A 64 23.17 16.14 9.52
CA ALA A 64 23.55 17.57 9.51
C ALA A 64 22.83 18.39 8.44
N LEU A 65 22.28 17.77 7.38
CA LEU A 65 21.42 18.44 6.38
C LEU A 65 20.20 19.14 7.01
N LEU A 66 19.79 18.73 8.19
CA LEU A 66 18.76 19.43 8.98
C LEU A 66 19.06 20.95 9.11
N HIS A 67 20.35 21.36 9.23
CA HIS A 67 20.77 22.74 9.32
C HIS A 67 20.72 23.52 8.00
N GLU A 68 20.58 22.78 6.88
CA GLU A 68 20.49 23.34 5.52
C GLU A 68 19.05 23.27 4.96
N PHE A 69 18.12 22.64 5.66
CA PHE A 69 16.73 22.45 5.22
C PHE A 69 15.92 23.73 5.35
N LEU A 70 16.20 24.71 4.46
CA LEU A 70 15.54 26.02 4.44
C LEU A 70 14.22 26.01 3.68
N ILE A 71 14.15 25.29 2.55
CA ILE A 71 12.96 25.11 1.69
C ILE A 71 12.21 26.41 1.34
N PRO A 72 12.91 27.43 0.81
CA PRO A 72 12.34 28.77 0.61
C PRO A 72 11.15 28.80 -0.36
N ASP A 73 11.09 27.85 -1.31
CA ASP A 73 10.06 27.81 -2.34
C ASP A 73 8.93 26.81 -2.01
N PHE A 74 8.97 26.15 -0.85
CA PHE A 74 7.89 25.25 -0.43
C PHE A 74 6.62 26.05 -0.14
N ASN A 75 5.57 25.78 -0.91
CA ASN A 75 4.27 26.42 -0.77
C ASN A 75 3.14 25.39 -0.82
N ALA A 76 2.63 25.02 0.34
CA ALA A 76 1.59 24.02 0.50
C ALA A 76 0.30 24.36 -0.30
N GLU A 77 -0.14 25.63 -0.30
CA GLU A 77 -1.33 26.03 -1.05
C GLU A 77 -1.14 25.86 -2.57
N SER A 78 0.04 26.21 -3.09
CA SER A 78 0.36 26.05 -4.50
C SER A 78 0.40 24.57 -4.91
N ILE A 79 0.98 23.71 -4.08
CA ILE A 79 1.03 22.26 -4.30
C ILE A 79 -0.40 21.68 -4.32
N VAL A 80 -1.22 22.02 -3.34
CA VAL A 80 -2.60 21.52 -3.25
C VAL A 80 -3.48 22.05 -4.39
N ARG A 81 -3.31 23.32 -4.81
CA ARG A 81 -3.99 23.85 -6.00
C ARG A 81 -3.56 23.15 -7.28
N LEU A 82 -2.28 22.78 -7.40
CA LEU A 82 -1.79 22.00 -8.53
C LEU A 82 -2.42 20.59 -8.53
N ALA A 83 -2.48 19.93 -7.38
CA ALA A 83 -3.17 18.65 -7.24
C ALA A 83 -4.65 18.75 -7.70
N LYS A 84 -5.37 19.78 -7.23
CA LYS A 84 -6.75 20.05 -7.62
C LYS A 84 -6.90 20.30 -9.11
N ALA A 85 -5.99 21.10 -9.70
CA ALA A 85 -5.97 21.41 -11.14
C ALA A 85 -5.69 20.16 -11.99
N ALA A 86 -4.91 19.22 -11.48
CA ALA A 86 -4.67 17.90 -12.07
C ALA A 86 -5.88 16.96 -11.99
N GLY A 87 -6.92 17.30 -11.22
CA GLY A 87 -8.10 16.46 -11.00
C GLY A 87 -7.97 15.52 -9.82
N MET A 88 -6.95 15.70 -8.97
CA MET A 88 -6.75 14.92 -7.76
C MET A 88 -7.73 15.35 -6.66
N ARG A 89 -8.10 14.42 -5.79
CA ARG A 89 -9.07 14.62 -4.73
C ARG A 89 -8.49 14.44 -3.33
N TYR A 90 -7.26 13.95 -3.23
CA TYR A 90 -6.54 13.81 -1.97
C TYR A 90 -5.03 13.98 -2.17
N VAL A 91 -4.34 14.25 -1.07
CA VAL A 91 -2.88 14.42 -1.02
C VAL A 91 -2.34 13.57 0.13
N VAL A 92 -1.27 12.83 -0.11
CA VAL A 92 -0.53 12.05 0.91
C VAL A 92 0.91 12.57 0.95
N ILE A 93 1.41 12.88 2.13
CA ILE A 93 2.79 13.33 2.35
C ILE A 93 3.59 12.33 3.16
N THR A 94 4.86 12.14 2.84
CA THR A 94 5.80 11.42 3.70
C THR A 94 6.02 12.21 5.00
N SER A 95 5.19 11.94 6.03
CA SER A 95 5.33 12.61 7.34
C SER A 95 6.65 12.28 8.02
N LYS A 96 7.11 11.06 7.86
CA LYS A 96 8.44 10.55 8.22
C LYS A 96 8.83 9.45 7.25
N HIS A 97 9.96 9.58 6.56
CA HIS A 97 10.54 8.53 5.73
C HIS A 97 11.53 7.67 6.53
N HIS A 98 12.21 6.71 5.90
CA HIS A 98 13.10 5.76 6.57
C HIS A 98 14.29 6.43 7.30
N ASP A 99 14.70 7.61 6.84
CA ASP A 99 15.77 8.40 7.49
C ASP A 99 15.40 8.94 8.87
N GLY A 100 14.12 8.80 9.27
CA GLY A 100 13.60 9.22 10.56
C GLY A 100 13.33 10.72 10.69
N PHE A 101 13.60 11.52 9.65
CA PHE A 101 13.33 12.95 9.69
C PHE A 101 11.82 13.23 9.60
N CYS A 102 11.28 13.83 10.66
CA CYS A 102 9.85 14.12 10.77
C CYS A 102 9.51 15.49 10.17
N LEU A 103 8.58 15.54 9.22
CA LEU A 103 8.07 16.78 8.62
C LEU A 103 6.96 17.45 9.46
N PHE A 104 6.76 17.01 10.69
CA PHE A 104 5.72 17.47 11.60
C PHE A 104 6.28 17.80 12.99
N ASN A 105 5.53 18.59 13.75
CA ASN A 105 5.91 19.02 15.08
C ASN A 105 5.74 17.89 16.11
N THR A 106 6.62 16.89 16.05
CA THR A 106 6.64 15.81 17.03
C THR A 106 7.38 16.18 18.30
N LYS A 107 6.91 15.64 19.42
CA LYS A 107 7.58 15.72 20.72
C LYS A 107 8.47 14.50 21.01
N THR A 108 8.41 13.49 20.15
CA THR A 108 9.13 12.22 20.37
C THR A 108 10.62 12.31 20.03
N THR A 109 10.98 13.23 19.13
CA THR A 109 12.37 13.48 18.71
C THR A 109 12.59 14.94 18.34
N SER A 110 13.82 15.42 18.51
CA SER A 110 14.27 16.71 17.99
C SER A 110 14.62 16.69 16.50
N TYR A 111 14.69 15.51 15.89
CA TYR A 111 14.99 15.32 14.46
C TYR A 111 13.76 15.56 13.60
N ASN A 112 13.35 16.82 13.52
CA ASN A 112 12.12 17.22 12.83
C ASN A 112 12.24 18.61 12.19
N SER A 113 11.32 18.95 11.31
CA SER A 113 11.32 20.18 10.52
C SER A 113 11.14 21.47 11.35
N MET A 114 10.58 21.38 12.56
CA MET A 114 10.50 22.52 13.47
C MET A 114 11.86 22.91 14.07
N ASN A 115 12.77 21.94 14.19
CA ASN A 115 14.14 22.15 14.65
C ASN A 115 15.14 22.29 13.48
N ALA A 116 14.67 22.10 12.25
CA ALA A 116 15.44 22.35 11.04
C ALA A 116 15.58 23.86 10.76
N ALA A 117 16.41 24.21 9.78
CA ALA A 117 16.63 25.61 9.39
C ALA A 117 15.33 26.34 8.98
N CYS A 118 14.37 25.64 8.39
CA CYS A 118 13.08 26.21 7.97
C CYS A 118 12.13 26.51 9.14
N LYS A 119 12.22 25.78 10.25
CA LYS A 119 11.33 25.92 11.43
C LYS A 119 9.84 25.87 11.09
N ARG A 120 9.46 24.91 10.23
CA ARG A 120 8.09 24.81 9.69
C ARG A 120 7.50 23.43 9.98
N ASP A 121 6.21 23.39 10.24
CA ASP A 121 5.42 22.16 10.29
C ASP A 121 4.76 21.90 8.93
N ILE A 122 5.45 21.13 8.09
CA ILE A 122 5.07 20.86 6.71
C ILE A 122 3.75 20.09 6.63
N VAL A 123 3.55 19.15 7.54
CA VAL A 123 2.31 18.36 7.61
C VAL A 123 1.13 19.24 7.96
N ALA A 124 1.28 20.17 8.93
CA ALA A 124 0.23 21.12 9.29
C ALA A 124 -0.13 22.05 8.13
N GLU A 125 0.88 22.56 7.41
CA GLU A 125 0.65 23.45 6.27
C GLU A 125 -0.11 22.74 5.14
N LEU A 126 0.26 21.51 4.80
CA LEU A 126 -0.43 20.73 3.77
C LEU A 126 -1.84 20.33 4.19
N SER A 127 -2.02 19.89 5.45
CA SER A 127 -3.35 19.57 5.97
C SER A 127 -4.28 20.79 5.91
N ALA A 128 -3.80 21.96 6.35
CA ALA A 128 -4.58 23.21 6.28
C ALA A 128 -4.91 23.61 4.83
N ALA A 129 -3.95 23.47 3.91
CA ALA A 129 -4.16 23.77 2.50
C ALA A 129 -5.18 22.80 1.85
N CYS A 130 -5.10 21.50 2.15
CA CYS A 130 -6.08 20.50 1.70
C CYS A 130 -7.48 20.84 2.20
N LYS A 131 -7.63 21.15 3.49
CA LYS A 131 -8.91 21.57 4.07
C LYS A 131 -9.48 22.82 3.38
N LYS A 132 -8.66 23.82 3.11
CA LYS A 132 -9.03 25.07 2.42
C LYS A 132 -9.53 24.82 1.00
N GLU A 133 -8.84 23.94 0.25
CA GLU A 133 -9.15 23.62 -1.13
C GLU A 133 -10.20 22.50 -1.30
N GLY A 134 -10.62 21.86 -0.22
CA GLY A 134 -11.61 20.77 -0.21
C GLY A 134 -11.05 19.43 -0.73
N LEU A 135 -9.76 19.19 -0.57
CA LEU A 135 -9.12 17.90 -0.82
C LEU A 135 -9.02 17.10 0.48
N ALA A 136 -9.10 15.78 0.38
CA ALA A 136 -8.79 14.91 1.52
C ALA A 136 -7.27 14.88 1.75
N PHE A 137 -6.87 14.61 3.00
CA PHE A 137 -5.47 14.59 3.40
C PHE A 137 -5.11 13.24 4.00
N GLY A 138 -4.00 12.67 3.60
CA GLY A 138 -3.42 11.43 4.08
C GLY A 138 -1.97 11.59 4.47
N VAL A 139 -1.44 10.64 5.21
CA VAL A 139 -0.05 10.63 5.65
C VAL A 139 0.61 9.28 5.36
N TYR A 140 1.82 9.32 4.84
CA TYR A 140 2.73 8.19 4.79
C TYR A 140 3.61 8.20 6.04
N PHE A 141 3.90 7.02 6.56
CA PHE A 141 4.70 6.83 7.74
C PHE A 141 5.57 5.57 7.61
N SER A 142 6.89 5.73 7.66
CA SER A 142 7.81 4.60 7.69
C SER A 142 7.78 3.90 9.04
N LEU A 143 7.60 2.57 9.02
CA LEU A 143 7.67 1.74 10.22
C LEU A 143 9.10 1.54 10.70
N ILE A 144 10.10 1.68 9.82
CA ILE A 144 11.51 1.73 10.20
C ILE A 144 11.97 3.17 10.34
N ASP A 145 13.06 3.38 11.10
CA ASP A 145 13.59 4.70 11.41
C ASP A 145 15.09 4.58 11.65
N TRP A 146 15.87 5.04 10.68
CA TRP A 146 17.33 4.92 10.73
C TRP A 146 18.01 5.89 11.71
N HIS A 147 17.28 6.88 12.20
CA HIS A 147 17.75 7.81 13.23
C HIS A 147 17.49 7.26 14.65
N CYS A 148 16.46 6.45 14.83
CA CYS A 148 16.10 5.90 16.14
C CYS A 148 17.11 4.84 16.57
N PRO A 149 17.80 5.01 17.74
CA PRO A 149 18.81 4.03 18.19
C PRO A 149 18.27 2.62 18.41
N ASP A 150 16.97 2.49 18.67
CA ASP A 150 16.31 1.21 18.89
C ASP A 150 15.83 0.55 17.56
N ALA A 151 16.05 1.21 16.43
CA ALA A 151 15.56 0.78 15.10
C ALA A 151 16.69 0.36 14.16
N LEU A 152 17.51 -0.58 14.54
CA LEU A 152 18.62 -1.08 13.74
C LEU A 152 18.21 -2.25 12.82
N PRO A 153 18.91 -2.47 11.68
CA PRO A 153 20.01 -1.70 11.09
C PRO A 153 19.53 -0.61 10.11
N ILE A 154 20.45 0.27 9.68
CA ILE A 154 20.23 1.11 8.47
C ILE A 154 20.28 0.19 7.25
N SER A 155 19.12 -0.09 6.68
CA SER A 155 18.96 -1.08 5.61
C SER A 155 17.79 -0.69 4.71
N ALA A 156 17.93 -0.95 3.42
CA ALA A 156 16.83 -0.83 2.45
C ALA A 156 15.98 -2.11 2.39
N HIS A 157 16.01 -2.96 3.40
CA HIS A 157 15.34 -4.24 3.42
C HIS A 157 13.91 -4.12 4.00
N ASN A 158 12.93 -4.60 3.26
CA ASN A 158 11.51 -4.45 3.61
C ASN A 158 11.05 -5.28 4.82
N SER A 159 11.84 -6.27 5.25
CA SER A 159 11.47 -7.23 6.28
C SER A 159 12.25 -7.05 7.59
N ASP A 160 12.81 -5.88 7.84
CA ASP A 160 13.48 -5.58 9.09
C ASP A 160 12.48 -5.60 10.25
N ARG A 161 12.83 -6.28 11.33
CA ARG A 161 11.98 -6.38 12.52
C ARG A 161 11.87 -5.04 13.23
N ILE A 162 10.73 -4.80 13.84
CA ILE A 162 10.47 -3.61 14.66
C ILE A 162 10.66 -3.98 16.14
N PRO A 163 11.71 -3.51 16.80
CA PRO A 163 11.90 -3.74 18.23
C PRO A 163 10.74 -3.16 19.05
N PRO A 164 10.43 -3.70 20.24
CA PRO A 164 9.32 -3.22 21.07
C PRO A 164 9.36 -1.73 21.37
N LYS A 165 10.51 -1.18 21.76
CA LYS A 165 10.66 0.27 22.03
C LYS A 165 10.45 1.12 20.78
N HIS A 166 10.89 0.64 19.61
CA HIS A 166 10.63 1.33 18.35
C HIS A 166 9.14 1.28 18.00
N HIS A 167 8.45 0.19 18.31
CA HIS A 167 7.00 0.12 18.15
C HIS A 167 6.27 1.14 19.03
N GLU A 168 6.64 1.26 20.30
CA GLU A 168 6.12 2.29 21.21
C GLU A 168 6.34 3.70 20.67
N TYR A 169 7.55 3.97 20.16
CA TYR A 169 7.91 5.24 19.52
C TYR A 169 7.04 5.51 18.28
N ASN A 170 6.84 4.52 17.39
CA ASN A 170 5.96 4.64 16.25
C ASN A 170 4.50 4.92 16.66
N CYS A 171 3.98 4.23 17.67
CA CYS A 171 2.64 4.46 18.20
C CYS A 171 2.46 5.87 18.77
N ALA A 172 3.48 6.40 19.46
CA ALA A 172 3.47 7.77 19.96
C ALA A 172 3.40 8.80 18.81
N GLN A 173 4.20 8.63 17.76
CA GLN A 173 4.19 9.50 16.58
C GLN A 173 2.86 9.40 15.79
N LEU A 174 2.34 8.20 15.62
CA LEU A 174 1.02 8.00 14.99
C LEU A 174 -0.09 8.67 15.80
N THR A 175 -0.02 8.64 17.14
CA THR A 175 -0.97 9.35 17.99
C THR A 175 -0.91 10.85 17.73
N GLU A 176 0.28 11.44 17.65
CA GLU A 176 0.44 12.88 17.35
C GLU A 176 -0.12 13.23 15.97
N LEU A 177 0.20 12.43 14.94
CA LEU A 177 -0.28 12.63 13.56
C LEU A 177 -1.81 12.56 13.47
N LEU A 178 -2.42 11.58 14.14
CA LEU A 178 -3.86 11.35 14.06
C LEU A 178 -4.70 12.25 14.97
N THR A 179 -4.08 12.99 15.89
CA THR A 179 -4.79 13.92 16.80
C THR A 179 -4.60 15.38 16.45
N ASN A 180 -3.46 15.77 15.85
CA ASN A 180 -3.10 17.18 15.69
C ASN A 180 -3.33 17.75 14.29
N TYR A 181 -3.56 16.93 13.27
CA TYR A 181 -3.56 17.35 11.86
C TYR A 181 -4.92 17.22 11.18
N GLY A 182 -6.00 17.11 11.95
CA GLY A 182 -7.36 17.00 11.45
C GLY A 182 -7.70 15.60 10.94
N GLU A 183 -8.67 15.52 10.06
CA GLU A 183 -9.11 14.24 9.50
C GLU A 183 -8.10 13.72 8.48
N ILE A 184 -7.66 12.48 8.67
CA ILE A 184 -6.74 11.76 7.79
C ILE A 184 -7.52 10.70 7.02
N CYS A 185 -7.55 10.80 5.69
CA CYS A 185 -8.31 9.86 4.86
C CYS A 185 -7.62 8.51 4.70
N GLU A 186 -6.29 8.49 4.69
CA GLU A 186 -5.51 7.25 4.65
C GLU A 186 -4.18 7.38 5.39
N LEU A 187 -3.79 6.29 6.05
CA LEU A 187 -2.47 6.07 6.63
C LEU A 187 -1.72 5.07 5.75
N TRP A 188 -0.63 5.52 5.15
CA TRP A 188 0.22 4.74 4.28
C TRP A 188 1.48 4.30 5.02
N LEU A 189 1.45 3.10 5.59
CA LEU A 189 2.59 2.50 6.28
C LEU A 189 3.56 1.88 5.28
N ASP A 190 4.83 1.87 5.60
CA ASP A 190 5.85 1.34 4.71
C ASP A 190 7.04 0.74 5.47
N MET A 191 7.66 -0.26 4.83
CA MET A 191 8.84 -0.97 5.34
C MET A 191 8.61 -1.60 6.72
N GLY A 192 9.60 -2.36 7.18
CA GLY A 192 9.53 -3.08 8.44
C GLY A 192 8.62 -4.31 8.42
N TYR A 193 8.84 -5.19 9.38
CA TYR A 193 8.05 -6.41 9.57
C TYR A 193 7.56 -6.48 11.03
N PRO A 194 6.42 -5.86 11.33
CA PRO A 194 5.85 -5.88 12.67
C PRO A 194 5.38 -7.29 13.03
N THR A 195 5.41 -7.61 14.32
CA THR A 195 4.74 -8.80 14.83
C THR A 195 3.23 -8.66 14.68
N VAL A 196 2.51 -9.75 14.89
CA VAL A 196 1.04 -9.73 14.86
C VAL A 196 0.47 -8.77 15.88
N GLU A 197 1.01 -8.84 17.09
CA GLU A 197 0.63 -7.99 18.21
C GLU A 197 0.87 -6.51 17.87
N GLN A 198 2.02 -6.19 17.31
CA GLN A 198 2.34 -4.82 16.87
C GLN A 198 1.38 -4.31 15.80
N SER A 199 1.02 -5.14 14.81
CA SER A 199 0.02 -4.77 13.81
C SER A 199 -1.36 -4.58 14.42
N GLN A 200 -1.75 -5.44 15.37
CA GLN A 200 -3.02 -5.33 16.10
C GLN A 200 -3.08 -4.05 16.93
N ASP A 201 -2.02 -3.75 17.66
CA ASP A 201 -1.91 -2.54 18.48
C ASP A 201 -2.00 -1.28 17.62
N MET A 202 -1.26 -1.21 16.51
CA MET A 202 -1.32 -0.07 15.58
C MET A 202 -2.71 0.06 14.96
N TYR A 203 -3.32 -1.03 14.51
CA TYR A 203 -4.65 -1.02 13.92
C TYR A 203 -5.71 -0.51 14.92
N ALA A 204 -5.68 -1.06 16.14
CA ALA A 204 -6.58 -0.64 17.20
C ALA A 204 -6.39 0.83 17.59
N LEU A 205 -5.12 1.26 17.74
CA LEU A 205 -4.78 2.65 18.04
C LEU A 205 -5.34 3.59 16.97
N VAL A 206 -5.02 3.34 15.70
CA VAL A 206 -5.40 4.20 14.58
C VAL A 206 -6.93 4.35 14.48
N HIS A 207 -7.67 3.23 14.51
CA HIS A 207 -9.13 3.26 14.42
C HIS A 207 -9.83 3.77 15.70
N SER A 208 -9.14 3.74 16.85
CA SER A 208 -9.65 4.39 18.08
C SER A 208 -9.59 5.92 17.99
N LEU A 209 -8.58 6.45 17.30
CA LEU A 209 -8.36 7.88 17.12
C LEU A 209 -9.16 8.44 15.93
N GLN A 210 -9.22 7.71 14.83
CA GLN A 210 -9.94 8.13 13.62
C GLN A 210 -10.72 6.96 12.99
N LYS A 211 -12.05 6.99 13.08
CA LYS A 211 -12.92 5.87 12.66
C LYS A 211 -13.04 5.70 11.13
N HIS A 212 -12.78 6.75 10.36
CA HIS A 212 -12.98 6.78 8.91
C HIS A 212 -11.66 6.78 8.13
N ILE A 213 -10.55 6.50 8.80
CA ILE A 213 -9.26 6.36 8.16
C ILE A 213 -9.14 4.99 7.48
N MET A 214 -8.42 4.94 6.36
CA MET A 214 -8.07 3.70 5.68
C MET A 214 -6.58 3.41 5.86
N ILE A 215 -6.23 2.22 6.29
CA ILE A 215 -4.85 1.79 6.52
C ILE A 215 -4.45 0.83 5.39
N ASN A 216 -3.29 1.08 4.76
CA ASN A 216 -2.80 0.21 3.70
C ASN A 216 -2.33 -1.17 4.20
N GLY A 217 -2.24 -2.14 3.28
CA GLY A 217 -1.85 -3.52 3.61
C GLY A 217 -0.42 -3.67 4.16
N ARG A 218 0.41 -2.63 4.10
CA ARG A 218 1.78 -2.65 4.66
C ARG A 218 1.82 -2.50 6.19
N ILE A 219 0.68 -2.45 6.87
CA ILE A 219 0.58 -2.73 8.31
C ILE A 219 0.86 -4.20 8.61
N TRP A 220 0.90 -5.06 7.58
CA TRP A 220 1.13 -6.50 7.63
C TRP A 220 0.06 -7.29 8.39
N ASN A 221 0.26 -8.59 8.49
CA ASN A 221 -0.54 -9.54 9.29
C ASN A 221 -2.06 -9.45 9.01
N ASP A 222 -2.44 -9.15 7.76
CA ASP A 222 -3.83 -9.05 7.27
C ASP A 222 -4.68 -8.00 7.98
N MET A 223 -4.02 -6.94 8.46
CA MET A 223 -4.70 -5.90 9.22
C MET A 223 -5.06 -4.66 8.37
N GLY A 224 -4.62 -4.60 7.10
CA GLY A 224 -4.92 -3.45 6.24
C GLY A 224 -6.39 -3.34 5.84
N ASP A 225 -6.86 -2.11 5.63
CA ASP A 225 -8.20 -1.82 5.12
C ASP A 225 -8.24 -1.83 3.60
N PHE A 226 -7.12 -1.62 2.93
CA PHE A 226 -6.98 -1.71 1.48
C PHE A 226 -5.66 -2.35 1.06
N ALA A 227 -5.68 -2.99 -0.10
CA ALA A 227 -4.48 -3.57 -0.69
C ALA A 227 -3.67 -2.50 -1.43
N THR A 228 -2.36 -2.54 -1.25
CA THR A 228 -1.41 -1.73 -2.01
C THR A 228 -0.77 -2.59 -3.07
N LEU A 229 -0.93 -2.23 -4.34
CA LEU A 229 -0.22 -2.91 -5.41
C LEU A 229 1.29 -2.65 -5.31
N PRO A 230 2.12 -3.48 -5.95
CA PRO A 230 3.55 -3.20 -6.06
C PRO A 230 3.79 -1.82 -6.70
N ASP A 231 4.90 -1.20 -6.33
CA ASP A 231 5.30 0.13 -6.79
C ASP A 231 5.29 0.22 -8.32
N ASN A 232 4.60 1.22 -8.85
CA ASN A 232 4.42 1.45 -10.29
C ASN A 232 3.72 0.33 -11.06
N ALA A 233 3.09 -0.63 -10.38
CA ALA A 233 2.35 -1.69 -11.04
C ALA A 233 1.00 -1.16 -11.55
N ILE A 234 0.85 -1.12 -12.86
CA ILE A 234 -0.41 -0.74 -13.51
C ILE A 234 -1.08 -2.00 -14.04
N PRO A 235 -2.32 -2.29 -13.61
CA PRO A 235 -3.04 -3.45 -14.10
C PRO A 235 -3.28 -3.39 -15.61
N GLU A 236 -2.93 -4.46 -16.32
CA GLU A 236 -3.34 -4.66 -17.72
C GLU A 236 -4.65 -5.44 -17.75
N LEU A 237 -5.74 -4.78 -17.42
CA LEU A 237 -7.04 -5.44 -17.38
C LEU A 237 -7.85 -5.15 -18.62
N PRO A 238 -8.54 -6.16 -19.18
CA PRO A 238 -9.84 -5.94 -19.77
C PRO A 238 -10.77 -5.53 -18.62
N VAL A 239 -11.32 -4.34 -18.69
CA VAL A 239 -12.04 -3.61 -17.63
C VAL A 239 -13.21 -4.39 -16.99
N ASN A 240 -13.66 -5.49 -17.60
CA ASN A 240 -14.88 -6.21 -17.21
C ASN A 240 -14.66 -7.58 -16.53
N GLU A 241 -13.43 -8.06 -16.39
CA GLU A 241 -13.20 -9.45 -15.94
C GLU A 241 -12.55 -9.57 -14.54
N TYR A 242 -12.04 -8.47 -13.95
CA TYR A 242 -11.20 -8.55 -12.77
C TYR A 242 -11.48 -7.42 -11.77
N GLU A 243 -12.72 -7.21 -11.38
CA GLU A 243 -13.01 -6.38 -10.23
C GLU A 243 -12.43 -7.04 -8.98
N LEU A 244 -11.37 -6.45 -8.46
CA LEU A 244 -10.94 -6.75 -7.10
C LEU A 244 -12.07 -6.29 -6.18
N ASN A 245 -12.81 -7.23 -5.60
CA ASN A 245 -13.88 -6.93 -4.64
C ASN A 245 -13.35 -6.49 -3.27
N ILE A 246 -12.15 -5.92 -3.26
CA ILE A 246 -11.48 -5.36 -2.08
C ILE A 246 -11.00 -3.96 -2.46
N PRO A 247 -10.99 -3.03 -1.52
CA PRO A 247 -10.37 -1.74 -1.75
C PRO A 247 -8.89 -1.90 -2.10
N TRP A 248 -8.43 -1.20 -3.13
CA TRP A 248 -7.03 -1.27 -3.52
C TRP A 248 -6.52 0.04 -4.11
N GLN A 249 -5.21 0.21 -4.07
CA GLN A 249 -4.54 1.40 -4.56
C GLN A 249 -3.26 1.03 -5.30
N THR A 250 -2.98 1.73 -6.39
CA THR A 250 -1.68 1.71 -7.05
C THR A 250 -0.90 2.97 -6.69
N PRO A 251 0.20 2.87 -5.95
CA PRO A 251 1.18 3.93 -5.84
C PRO A 251 2.05 3.93 -7.10
N ALA A 252 2.18 5.09 -7.74
CA ALA A 252 3.02 5.25 -8.92
C ALA A 252 3.82 6.54 -8.83
N SER A 253 4.99 6.57 -9.45
CA SER A 253 5.80 7.78 -9.56
C SER A 253 5.87 8.25 -11.02
N ILE A 254 5.95 9.56 -11.21
CA ILE A 254 6.25 10.15 -12.53
C ILE A 254 7.55 9.56 -13.08
N TYR A 255 8.49 9.24 -12.20
CA TYR A 255 9.75 8.57 -12.53
C TYR A 255 9.84 7.21 -11.83
N LYS A 256 9.86 6.11 -12.59
CA LYS A 256 9.86 4.74 -12.03
C LYS A 256 11.11 4.44 -11.19
N GLU A 257 12.18 5.20 -11.38
CA GLU A 257 13.49 4.99 -10.76
C GLU A 257 13.69 5.75 -9.45
N THR A 258 12.70 6.52 -9.00
CA THR A 258 12.80 7.32 -7.76
C THR A 258 11.44 7.80 -7.29
N TRP A 259 11.28 7.99 -5.99
CA TRP A 259 10.12 8.65 -5.39
C TRP A 259 10.47 10.10 -5.00
N GLY A 260 11.61 10.34 -4.38
CA GLY A 260 12.11 11.66 -4.07
C GLY A 260 12.77 12.36 -5.25
N TYR A 261 13.09 13.64 -5.07
CA TYR A 261 13.77 14.47 -6.07
C TYR A 261 15.16 13.93 -6.42
N LYS A 262 15.41 13.79 -7.73
CA LYS A 262 16.70 13.40 -8.29
C LYS A 262 17.13 14.45 -9.32
N SER A 263 18.18 15.22 -9.03
CA SER A 263 18.61 16.35 -9.84
C SER A 263 19.06 15.96 -11.26
N TRP A 264 19.60 14.76 -11.39
CA TRP A 264 20.08 14.17 -12.65
C TRP A 264 19.10 13.18 -13.29
N GLN A 265 17.82 13.21 -12.88
CA GLN A 265 16.77 12.36 -13.46
C GLN A 265 16.56 12.69 -14.93
N GLU A 266 16.60 11.70 -15.79
CA GLU A 266 16.13 11.81 -17.17
C GLU A 266 14.61 11.95 -17.18
N ARG A 267 14.11 12.99 -17.87
CA ARG A 267 12.67 13.35 -17.79
C ARG A 267 11.88 12.97 -19.03
N GLY A 268 12.53 12.90 -20.19
CA GLY A 268 11.88 12.55 -21.46
C GLY A 268 10.89 13.62 -21.96
N SER A 269 9.92 13.19 -22.74
CA SER A 269 8.88 14.05 -23.32
C SER A 269 7.73 14.25 -22.35
N ILE A 270 7.30 15.51 -22.19
CA ILE A 270 6.13 15.86 -21.37
C ILE A 270 4.86 15.23 -21.93
N ASP A 271 4.65 15.32 -23.26
CA ASP A 271 3.42 14.81 -23.90
C ASP A 271 3.30 13.29 -23.80
N GLU A 272 4.41 12.57 -24.00
CA GLU A 272 4.45 11.12 -23.82
C GLU A 272 4.16 10.72 -22.36
N LYS A 273 4.71 11.49 -21.41
CA LYS A 273 4.49 11.26 -19.98
C LYS A 273 3.04 11.52 -19.58
N ILE A 274 2.43 12.59 -20.10
CA ILE A 274 1.00 12.88 -19.90
C ILE A 274 0.15 11.72 -20.43
N ALA A 275 0.44 11.23 -21.64
CA ALA A 275 -0.31 10.15 -22.26
C ALA A 275 -0.17 8.84 -21.45
N GLU A 276 1.06 8.48 -21.05
CA GLU A 276 1.35 7.29 -20.23
C GLU A 276 0.57 7.32 -18.92
N LEU A 277 0.71 8.42 -18.16
CA LEU A 277 0.12 8.51 -16.82
C LEU A 277 -1.41 8.67 -16.86
N THR A 278 -1.95 9.39 -17.83
CA THR A 278 -3.41 9.47 -18.04
C THR A 278 -3.99 8.11 -18.39
N GLY A 279 -3.31 7.34 -19.26
CA GLY A 279 -3.69 5.97 -19.60
C GLY A 279 -3.66 5.04 -18.39
N SER A 280 -2.61 5.14 -17.57
CA SER A 280 -2.46 4.38 -16.32
C SER A 280 -3.56 4.70 -15.31
N LEU A 281 -3.81 6.00 -15.06
CA LEU A 281 -4.89 6.47 -14.20
C LEU A 281 -6.25 5.91 -14.63
N ARG A 282 -6.58 5.99 -15.92
CA ARG A 282 -7.86 5.48 -16.45
C ARG A 282 -7.99 3.97 -16.23
N ARG A 283 -6.93 3.21 -16.47
CA ARG A 283 -6.93 1.75 -16.23
C ARG A 283 -7.16 1.42 -14.76
N VAL A 284 -6.43 2.06 -13.85
CA VAL A 284 -6.57 1.82 -12.41
C VAL A 284 -7.99 2.14 -11.94
N VAL A 285 -8.52 3.32 -12.29
CA VAL A 285 -9.84 3.74 -11.85
C VAL A 285 -10.95 2.90 -12.48
N SER A 286 -10.82 2.51 -13.76
CA SER A 286 -11.76 1.60 -14.41
C SER A 286 -11.76 0.21 -13.77
N GLY A 287 -10.65 -0.23 -13.20
CA GLY A 287 -10.54 -1.46 -12.41
C GLY A 287 -11.01 -1.33 -10.95
N GLY A 288 -11.57 -0.18 -10.56
CA GLY A 288 -12.08 0.06 -9.20
C GLY A 288 -11.02 0.44 -8.16
N GLY A 289 -9.77 0.73 -8.58
CA GLY A 289 -8.69 1.16 -7.69
C GLY A 289 -8.53 2.66 -7.57
N ASN A 290 -7.81 3.10 -6.56
CA ASN A 290 -7.32 4.47 -6.44
C ASN A 290 -5.90 4.57 -7.02
N TYR A 291 -5.62 5.65 -7.72
CA TYR A 291 -4.30 5.94 -8.27
C TYR A 291 -3.62 7.05 -7.46
N LEU A 292 -2.51 6.74 -6.83
CA LEU A 292 -1.73 7.66 -6.01
C LEU A 292 -0.44 8.00 -6.74
N LEU A 293 -0.41 9.18 -7.41
CA LEU A 293 0.71 9.60 -8.27
C LEU A 293 1.68 10.50 -7.53
N ASN A 294 2.92 10.10 -7.48
CA ASN A 294 3.99 10.75 -6.75
C ASN A 294 4.64 11.90 -7.50
N ILE A 295 4.96 12.94 -6.73
CA ILE A 295 5.90 14.01 -7.06
C ILE A 295 7.02 14.06 -6.03
N GLY A 296 8.18 14.60 -6.44
CA GLY A 296 9.32 14.83 -5.56
C GLY A 296 9.76 16.31 -5.62
N PRO A 297 9.27 17.17 -4.71
CA PRO A 297 9.76 18.55 -4.66
C PRO A 297 11.28 18.63 -4.52
N ASP A 298 11.89 19.63 -5.19
CA ASP A 298 13.34 19.80 -5.22
C ASP A 298 13.93 20.27 -3.88
N ASN A 299 15.22 20.53 -3.87
CA ASN A 299 15.95 20.98 -2.69
C ASN A 299 15.52 22.34 -2.12
N THR A 300 14.75 23.12 -2.87
CA THR A 300 14.13 24.37 -2.39
C THR A 300 12.69 24.16 -1.90
N GLY A 301 12.14 22.97 -2.08
CA GLY A 301 10.75 22.63 -1.79
C GLY A 301 9.78 22.93 -2.95
N LYS A 302 10.30 23.27 -4.12
CA LYS A 302 9.51 23.60 -5.29
C LYS A 302 9.14 22.35 -6.10
N VAL A 303 7.90 22.26 -6.56
CA VAL A 303 7.52 21.28 -7.60
C VAL A 303 8.19 21.69 -8.90
N ILE A 304 9.01 20.81 -9.46
CA ILE A 304 9.77 21.12 -10.68
C ILE A 304 8.83 21.32 -11.90
N SER A 305 9.27 22.15 -12.87
CA SER A 305 8.44 22.52 -14.01
C SER A 305 7.91 21.34 -14.79
N PHE A 306 8.75 20.30 -14.99
CA PHE A 306 8.34 19.10 -15.70
C PHE A 306 7.16 18.39 -15.01
N GLU A 307 7.22 18.16 -13.70
CA GLU A 307 6.13 17.53 -12.94
C GLU A 307 4.87 18.40 -12.96
N LYS A 308 5.03 19.71 -12.79
CA LYS A 308 3.92 20.66 -12.88
C LYS A 308 3.22 20.59 -14.24
N GLU A 309 3.95 20.65 -15.33
CA GLU A 309 3.40 20.61 -16.70
C GLU A 309 2.72 19.26 -16.99
N VAL A 310 3.29 18.16 -16.54
CA VAL A 310 2.69 16.82 -16.63
C VAL A 310 1.35 16.77 -15.87
N LEU A 311 1.30 17.24 -14.64
CA LEU A 311 0.08 17.27 -13.83
C LEU A 311 -1.00 18.15 -14.42
N GLU A 312 -0.63 19.37 -14.89
CA GLU A 312 -1.55 20.26 -15.60
C GLU A 312 -2.09 19.63 -16.88
N GLY A 313 -1.24 18.87 -17.61
CA GLY A 313 -1.63 18.12 -18.80
C GLY A 313 -2.63 17.02 -18.51
N ILE A 314 -2.38 16.24 -17.46
CA ILE A 314 -3.35 15.23 -16.98
C ILE A 314 -4.69 15.91 -16.66
N GLY A 315 -4.66 17.04 -15.95
CA GLY A 315 -5.86 17.79 -15.61
C GLY A 315 -6.62 18.29 -16.84
N ARG A 316 -5.93 18.73 -17.92
CA ARG A 316 -6.58 19.07 -19.20
C ARG A 316 -7.30 17.86 -19.80
N ASN A 317 -6.61 16.70 -19.89
CA ASN A 317 -7.20 15.47 -20.42
C ASN A 317 -8.41 14.98 -19.62
N LEU A 318 -8.41 15.19 -18.30
CA LEU A 318 -9.54 14.80 -17.44
C LEU A 318 -10.74 15.76 -17.57
N ARG A 319 -10.52 17.03 -17.90
CA ARG A 319 -11.61 17.97 -18.19
C ARG A 319 -12.29 17.65 -19.53
N GLU A 320 -11.52 17.23 -20.53
CA GLU A 320 -12.05 16.84 -21.84
C GLU A 320 -12.76 15.48 -21.78
N THR A 321 -12.18 14.54 -21.05
CA THR A 321 -12.73 13.19 -20.87
C THR A 321 -12.65 12.80 -19.40
N PRO A 322 -13.71 13.01 -18.61
CA PRO A 322 -13.73 12.71 -17.19
C PRO A 322 -13.46 11.23 -16.88
N LEU A 323 -13.02 10.96 -15.66
CA LEU A 323 -12.92 9.61 -15.14
C LEU A 323 -14.33 8.98 -15.02
N PRO A 324 -14.44 7.66 -15.15
CA PRO A 324 -15.70 6.97 -14.87
C PRO A 324 -16.12 7.24 -13.40
N PRO A 325 -17.41 7.08 -13.08
CA PRO A 325 -17.86 7.10 -11.69
C PRO A 325 -17.02 6.14 -10.85
N ALA A 326 -16.77 6.51 -9.60
CA ALA A 326 -16.08 5.62 -8.68
C ALA A 326 -16.86 4.31 -8.53
N HIS A 327 -16.11 3.22 -8.51
CA HIS A 327 -16.70 1.89 -8.28
C HIS A 327 -17.47 1.89 -6.96
N SER A 328 -18.72 1.43 -6.99
CA SER A 328 -19.53 1.34 -5.77
C SER A 328 -19.36 -0.03 -5.13
N PHE A 329 -18.45 -0.13 -4.19
CA PHE A 329 -18.24 -1.35 -3.42
C PHE A 329 -19.54 -1.74 -2.71
N GLY A 330 -20.07 -2.93 -3.02
CA GLY A 330 -21.22 -3.51 -2.31
C GLY A 330 -22.62 -2.99 -2.70
N ARG A 331 -22.77 -2.19 -3.77
CA ARG A 331 -24.08 -1.70 -4.22
C ARG A 331 -24.77 -2.50 -5.30
N ASP A 332 -24.08 -3.32 -6.06
CA ASP A 332 -24.69 -4.11 -7.12
C ASP A 332 -25.27 -5.42 -6.61
N GLU A 333 -26.57 -5.40 -6.30
CA GLU A 333 -27.36 -6.61 -6.04
C GLU A 333 -27.52 -7.53 -7.27
N GLY A 334 -27.05 -7.12 -8.45
CA GLY A 334 -27.26 -7.79 -9.73
C GLY A 334 -26.02 -8.37 -10.42
N GLN A 335 -24.83 -7.87 -10.10
CA GLN A 335 -23.56 -8.33 -10.70
C GLN A 335 -22.51 -8.58 -9.62
N THR A 336 -22.86 -9.33 -8.63
CA THR A 336 -21.88 -9.84 -7.70
C THR A 336 -21.21 -11.06 -8.34
N ALA A 337 -20.19 -10.83 -9.19
CA ALA A 337 -18.98 -11.63 -9.07
C ALA A 337 -18.38 -11.38 -7.67
N ALA A 338 -19.19 -10.92 -6.74
CA ALA A 338 -18.95 -10.83 -5.33
C ALA A 338 -18.57 -12.22 -4.89
N PHE A 339 -17.52 -12.31 -4.15
CA PHE A 339 -17.15 -13.38 -3.27
C PHE A 339 -18.39 -14.04 -2.64
N HIS A 340 -19.13 -14.79 -3.46
CA HIS A 340 -20.21 -15.63 -2.99
C HIS A 340 -19.53 -16.85 -2.42
N VAL A 341 -19.33 -16.80 -1.13
CA VAL A 341 -18.86 -17.94 -0.37
C VAL A 341 -20.06 -18.80 -0.11
N PRO A 342 -20.25 -19.90 -0.83
CA PRO A 342 -21.18 -20.93 -0.37
C PRO A 342 -20.65 -21.40 0.99
N PRO A 343 -21.54 -21.68 1.97
CA PRO A 343 -21.13 -22.32 3.19
C PRO A 343 -20.37 -23.60 2.85
N ILE A 344 -19.28 -23.89 3.58
CA ILE A 344 -18.61 -25.16 3.45
C ILE A 344 -19.65 -26.22 3.85
N GLN A 345 -20.04 -27.02 2.87
CA GLN A 345 -20.78 -28.22 3.13
C GLN A 345 -19.77 -29.37 3.15
N ALA A 346 -19.75 -30.11 4.25
CA ALA A 346 -19.06 -31.37 4.26
C ALA A 346 -19.68 -32.26 3.17
N GLU A 347 -18.87 -32.73 2.25
CA GLU A 347 -19.30 -33.75 1.28
C GLU A 347 -19.65 -35.03 2.06
N LYS A 348 -20.49 -35.89 1.49
CA LYS A 348 -20.97 -37.14 2.14
C LYS A 348 -19.86 -38.11 2.53
N ASP A 349 -18.66 -37.91 2.01
CA ASP A 349 -17.44 -38.67 2.29
C ASP A 349 -16.55 -38.05 3.39
N GLY A 350 -16.99 -36.93 4.00
CA GLY A 350 -16.21 -36.23 5.02
C GLY A 350 -15.12 -35.32 4.43
N SER A 351 -15.03 -35.18 3.11
CA SER A 351 -14.14 -34.24 2.48
C SER A 351 -14.75 -32.84 2.43
N PHE A 352 -13.90 -31.80 2.32
CA PHE A 352 -14.35 -30.41 2.23
C PHE A 352 -14.06 -29.83 0.86
N ARG A 353 -15.00 -29.06 0.35
CA ARG A 353 -14.73 -28.11 -0.70
C ARG A 353 -14.27 -26.80 -0.09
N LEU A 354 -13.01 -26.56 -0.19
CA LEU A 354 -12.42 -25.27 0.13
C LEU A 354 -12.41 -24.45 -1.15
N THR A 355 -13.18 -23.36 -1.20
CA THR A 355 -13.17 -22.42 -2.32
C THR A 355 -12.29 -21.25 -1.91
N VAL A 356 -11.19 -21.00 -2.60
CA VAL A 356 -10.21 -19.94 -2.33
C VAL A 356 -10.30 -18.90 -3.46
N CYS A 357 -10.49 -17.62 -3.17
CA CYS A 357 -10.34 -16.56 -4.17
C CYS A 357 -8.89 -16.13 -4.23
N THR A 358 -8.23 -16.36 -5.35
CA THR A 358 -6.89 -15.80 -5.59
C THR A 358 -6.98 -14.82 -6.73
N ASN A 359 -6.56 -13.59 -6.48
CA ASN A 359 -6.22 -12.66 -7.53
C ASN A 359 -4.72 -12.70 -7.70
N LEU A 360 -4.27 -13.07 -8.87
CA LEU A 360 -2.86 -13.20 -9.20
C LEU A 360 -2.39 -11.93 -9.88
N PHE A 361 -1.36 -11.32 -9.34
CA PHE A 361 -0.72 -10.15 -9.93
C PHE A 361 0.65 -10.56 -10.48
N ARG A 362 0.87 -10.34 -11.77
CA ARG A 362 2.18 -10.51 -12.35
C ARG A 362 2.99 -9.23 -12.21
N TYR A 363 4.16 -9.32 -11.65
CA TYR A 363 4.99 -8.16 -11.33
C TYR A 363 5.68 -7.54 -12.55
N THR A 364 5.95 -8.29 -13.59
CA THR A 364 6.63 -7.80 -14.80
C THR A 364 5.63 -7.55 -15.90
N GLY A 365 5.11 -6.33 -16.00
CA GLY A 365 4.25 -5.91 -17.11
C GLY A 365 2.78 -5.71 -16.81
N GLY A 366 2.34 -5.86 -15.56
CA GLY A 366 0.97 -5.49 -15.16
C GLY A 366 -0.15 -6.41 -15.64
N GLU A 367 0.15 -7.66 -15.97
CA GLU A 367 -0.87 -8.64 -16.30
C GLU A 367 -1.44 -9.31 -15.05
N TYR A 368 -2.75 -9.42 -15.00
CA TYR A 368 -3.47 -10.16 -13.97
C TYR A 368 -3.97 -11.48 -14.52
N TYR A 369 -3.82 -12.52 -13.74
CA TYR A 369 -4.37 -13.82 -14.05
C TYR A 369 -5.28 -14.28 -12.94
N THR A 370 -6.49 -14.71 -13.29
CA THR A 370 -7.35 -15.44 -12.38
C THR A 370 -7.04 -16.92 -12.50
N LEU A 371 -6.61 -17.54 -11.42
CA LEU A 371 -6.35 -18.97 -11.40
C LEU A 371 -7.56 -19.75 -10.91
N ARG A 372 -7.87 -20.84 -11.59
CA ARG A 372 -8.82 -21.83 -11.10
C ARG A 372 -8.08 -22.89 -10.31
N PRO A 373 -8.38 -23.08 -9.02
CA PRO A 373 -7.97 -24.29 -8.38
C PRO A 373 -8.81 -25.47 -8.87
N ILE A 374 -8.16 -26.56 -9.14
CA ILE A 374 -8.79 -27.86 -9.27
C ILE A 374 -8.65 -28.53 -7.91
N ILE A 375 -9.77 -28.67 -7.20
CA ILE A 375 -9.78 -29.30 -5.89
C ILE A 375 -9.92 -30.80 -6.08
N THR A 376 -8.92 -31.56 -5.66
CA THR A 376 -9.02 -33.00 -5.51
C THR A 376 -8.52 -33.38 -4.12
N GLY A 377 -9.46 -33.67 -3.20
CA GLY A 377 -9.12 -33.99 -1.81
C GLY A 377 -8.47 -32.79 -1.07
N LYS A 378 -7.37 -33.03 -0.35
CA LYS A 378 -6.60 -32.02 0.38
C LYS A 378 -5.58 -31.25 -0.48
N ARG A 379 -5.56 -31.46 -1.78
CA ARG A 379 -4.57 -30.88 -2.70
C ARG A 379 -5.22 -29.90 -3.68
N TRP A 380 -4.52 -28.80 -3.89
CA TRP A 380 -4.94 -27.73 -4.78
C TRP A 380 -3.99 -27.65 -5.95
N ARG A 381 -4.52 -27.54 -7.15
CA ARG A 381 -3.71 -27.29 -8.34
C ARG A 381 -4.00 -25.89 -8.85
N LEU A 382 -2.98 -25.05 -8.86
CA LEU A 382 -3.02 -23.74 -9.46
C LEU A 382 -2.37 -23.82 -10.84
N ALA A 383 -3.13 -23.53 -11.88
CA ALA A 383 -2.55 -23.35 -13.22
C ALA A 383 -1.98 -21.93 -13.31
N VAL A 384 -0.71 -21.82 -13.65
CA VAL A 384 -0.02 -20.54 -13.77
C VAL A 384 0.46 -20.39 -15.22
N PRO A 385 0.27 -19.21 -15.84
CA PRO A 385 0.77 -18.97 -17.18
C PRO A 385 2.29 -19.12 -17.25
N PRO A 386 2.84 -19.71 -18.32
CA PRO A 386 4.25 -20.10 -18.42
C PRO A 386 5.24 -18.91 -18.42
N GLU A 387 4.74 -17.71 -18.62
CA GLU A 387 5.55 -16.48 -18.75
C GLU A 387 5.70 -15.68 -17.46
N SER A 388 5.09 -16.13 -16.36
CA SER A 388 5.11 -15.41 -15.09
C SER A 388 6.41 -15.62 -14.33
N THR A 389 7.17 -14.56 -14.11
CA THR A 389 8.45 -14.61 -13.36
C THR A 389 8.28 -14.31 -11.86
N GLN A 390 7.25 -13.56 -11.50
CA GLN A 390 6.93 -13.26 -10.11
C GLN A 390 5.42 -13.00 -9.97
N THR A 391 4.84 -13.52 -8.90
CA THR A 391 3.40 -13.47 -8.71
C THR A 391 3.07 -13.14 -7.27
N VAL A 392 2.15 -12.21 -7.07
CA VAL A 392 1.60 -11.89 -5.76
C VAL A 392 0.27 -12.62 -5.62
N PHE A 393 0.14 -13.43 -4.59
CA PHE A 393 -1.11 -14.07 -4.23
C PHE A 393 -1.85 -13.23 -3.20
N MET A 394 -3.12 -13.03 -3.44
CA MET A 394 -4.04 -12.44 -2.46
C MET A 394 -5.09 -13.47 -2.10
N LEU A 395 -5.20 -13.76 -0.80
CA LEU A 395 -6.15 -14.72 -0.25
C LEU A 395 -7.20 -13.98 0.58
N GLY A 396 -8.45 -13.97 0.09
CA GLY A 396 -9.61 -13.57 0.90
C GLY A 396 -10.14 -14.78 1.69
N TRP A 397 -10.49 -14.56 2.94
CA TRP A 397 -11.08 -15.61 3.76
C TRP A 397 -12.24 -15.09 4.62
N LYS A 398 -13.16 -15.98 4.94
CA LYS A 398 -14.31 -15.71 5.80
C LYS A 398 -14.65 -16.93 6.63
N CYS A 399 -15.02 -16.72 7.88
CA CYS A 399 -15.51 -17.73 8.80
C CYS A 399 -16.98 -17.50 9.11
N VAL A 400 -17.71 -18.57 9.41
CA VAL A 400 -19.10 -18.51 9.90
C VAL A 400 -19.15 -17.95 11.33
N ALA A 401 -18.11 -18.23 12.12
CA ALA A 401 -17.94 -17.73 13.48
C ALA A 401 -16.48 -17.26 13.68
N PRO A 402 -16.20 -16.43 14.70
CA PRO A 402 -14.84 -16.03 15.02
C PRO A 402 -13.94 -17.23 15.27
N LEU A 403 -12.72 -17.20 14.71
CA LEU A 403 -11.74 -18.25 14.93
C LEU A 403 -11.40 -18.37 16.42
N LYS A 404 -11.35 -19.59 16.93
CA LYS A 404 -11.02 -19.89 18.33
C LYS A 404 -9.52 -19.79 18.60
N GLU A 405 -8.70 -19.98 17.55
CA GLU A 405 -7.24 -19.93 17.60
C GLU A 405 -6.68 -19.40 16.27
N ASP A 406 -5.39 -19.02 16.25
CA ASP A 406 -4.70 -18.66 15.04
C ASP A 406 -4.51 -19.92 14.16
N ILE A 407 -4.89 -19.81 12.88
CA ILE A 407 -4.68 -20.88 11.91
C ILE A 407 -3.60 -20.43 10.93
N LYS A 408 -2.51 -21.19 10.84
CA LYS A 408 -1.49 -20.99 9.81
C LYS A 408 -1.77 -21.94 8.66
N LEU A 409 -1.90 -21.36 7.46
CA LEU A 409 -2.02 -22.10 6.22
C LEU A 409 -0.66 -22.08 5.53
N CYS A 410 -0.23 -23.22 5.04
CA CYS A 410 0.94 -23.34 4.19
C CYS A 410 0.53 -23.93 2.85
N PHE A 411 0.83 -23.22 1.78
CA PHE A 411 0.79 -23.77 0.43
C PHE A 411 2.21 -24.14 0.04
N GLU A 412 2.43 -25.39 -0.26
CA GLU A 412 3.76 -25.95 -0.49
C GLU A 412 3.81 -26.69 -1.83
N ASP A 413 4.88 -26.47 -2.59
CA ASP A 413 5.33 -27.37 -3.65
C ASP A 413 6.77 -27.79 -3.36
N ASP A 414 7.36 -28.59 -4.25
CA ASP A 414 8.71 -29.15 -4.06
C ASP A 414 9.80 -28.08 -3.83
N ASP A 415 9.57 -26.84 -4.26
CA ASP A 415 10.59 -25.78 -4.28
C ASP A 415 10.19 -24.55 -3.43
N THR A 416 8.93 -24.41 -3.05
CA THR A 416 8.45 -23.15 -2.45
C THR A 416 7.34 -23.36 -1.45
N ARG A 417 7.35 -22.54 -0.40
CA ARG A 417 6.34 -22.49 0.65
C ARG A 417 5.75 -21.10 0.77
N LEU A 418 4.42 -21.04 0.79
CA LEU A 418 3.65 -19.82 1.07
C LEU A 418 2.92 -19.98 2.38
N TYR A 419 3.13 -19.05 3.30
CA TYR A 419 2.47 -19.08 4.60
C TYR A 419 1.42 -17.97 4.68
N PHE A 420 0.24 -18.33 5.15
CA PHE A 420 -0.85 -17.42 5.45
C PHE A 420 -1.30 -17.65 6.89
N SER A 421 -1.69 -16.59 7.58
CA SER A 421 -2.14 -16.69 8.97
C SER A 421 -3.55 -16.13 9.11
N LEU A 422 -4.50 -16.99 9.47
CA LEU A 422 -5.85 -16.61 9.86
C LEU A 422 -5.88 -16.36 11.37
N ARG A 423 -6.44 -15.22 11.80
CA ARG A 423 -6.29 -14.78 13.18
C ARG A 423 -7.45 -15.13 14.08
N LYS A 424 -7.13 -15.52 15.32
CA LYS A 424 -8.09 -15.72 16.41
C LYS A 424 -8.99 -14.50 16.57
N GLY A 425 -10.26 -14.72 16.80
CA GLY A 425 -11.26 -13.69 17.04
C GLY A 425 -11.77 -12.99 15.77
N LYS A 426 -11.17 -13.25 14.59
CA LYS A 426 -11.67 -12.70 13.32
C LYS A 426 -12.60 -13.66 12.60
N THR A 427 -13.52 -13.07 11.83
CA THR A 427 -14.45 -13.79 10.96
C THR A 427 -14.09 -13.67 9.48
N CYS A 428 -13.20 -12.75 9.12
CA CYS A 428 -12.76 -12.56 7.75
C CYS A 428 -11.42 -11.80 7.69
N GLY A 429 -10.78 -11.84 6.56
CA GLY A 429 -9.55 -11.09 6.27
C GLY A 429 -9.11 -11.25 4.84
N LEU A 430 -8.11 -10.46 4.47
CA LEU A 430 -7.40 -10.54 3.21
C LEU A 430 -5.93 -10.70 3.51
N ILE A 431 -5.28 -11.62 2.81
CA ILE A 431 -3.87 -11.96 2.99
C ILE A 431 -3.17 -11.84 1.64
N SER A 432 -2.02 -11.19 1.59
CA SER A 432 -1.17 -11.19 0.41
C SER A 432 0.16 -11.87 0.68
N SER A 433 0.67 -12.61 -0.30
CA SER A 433 2.00 -13.20 -0.27
C SER A 433 2.62 -13.15 -1.67
N CYS A 434 3.94 -12.93 -1.73
CA CYS A 434 4.67 -12.87 -2.99
C CYS A 434 5.30 -14.25 -3.27
N TYR A 435 5.06 -14.77 -4.46
CA TYR A 435 5.55 -16.06 -4.90
C TYR A 435 6.34 -15.94 -6.19
N ARG A 436 7.52 -16.53 -6.22
CA ARG A 436 8.32 -16.62 -7.45
C ARG A 436 8.15 -18.01 -8.06
N LEU A 437 7.49 -18.05 -9.23
CA LEU A 437 7.30 -19.30 -9.95
C LEU A 437 8.61 -19.76 -10.59
N PRO A 438 8.93 -21.06 -10.50
CA PRO A 438 10.00 -21.65 -11.29
C PRO A 438 9.70 -21.49 -12.79
N GLN A 439 10.66 -21.02 -13.58
CA GLN A 439 10.50 -20.62 -14.99
C GLN A 439 9.95 -21.71 -15.94
N ASN A 440 9.86 -22.96 -15.51
CA ASN A 440 9.52 -24.11 -16.35
C ASN A 440 8.25 -24.87 -15.94
N ARG A 441 7.46 -24.36 -14.99
CA ARG A 441 6.27 -25.09 -14.52
C ARG A 441 4.98 -24.42 -14.97
N ARG A 442 4.16 -25.16 -15.73
CA ARG A 442 2.81 -24.74 -16.16
C ARG A 442 1.73 -24.97 -15.09
N ILE A 443 1.99 -25.83 -14.11
CA ILE A 443 1.03 -26.18 -13.05
C ILE A 443 1.83 -26.39 -11.76
N CYS A 444 1.49 -25.61 -10.72
CA CYS A 444 1.95 -25.86 -9.37
C CYS A 444 0.86 -26.58 -8.61
N THR A 445 1.22 -27.68 -7.93
CA THR A 445 0.33 -28.32 -6.96
C THR A 445 0.74 -27.78 -5.60
N LEU A 446 -0.16 -27.02 -4.98
CA LEU A 446 0.06 -26.52 -3.63
C LEU A 446 -0.74 -27.42 -2.69
N GLU A 447 -0.05 -27.99 -1.71
CA GLU A 447 -0.70 -28.75 -0.65
C GLU A 447 -1.03 -27.80 0.51
N LEU A 448 -2.30 -27.79 0.91
CA LEU A 448 -2.76 -27.01 2.05
C LEU A 448 -2.47 -27.78 3.33
N SER A 449 -1.64 -27.22 4.20
CA SER A 449 -1.39 -27.76 5.53
C SER A 449 -1.60 -26.69 6.61
N THR A 450 -2.01 -27.13 7.80
CA THR A 450 -2.02 -26.28 9.00
C THR A 450 -0.68 -26.43 9.71
N VAL A 451 0.01 -25.31 9.98
CA VAL A 451 1.31 -25.29 10.62
C VAL A 451 1.15 -24.83 12.07
N GLY A 452 1.55 -25.65 13.03
CA GLY A 452 1.92 -25.18 14.36
C GLY A 452 1.06 -25.57 15.55
N ALA A 453 0.09 -26.49 15.44
CA ALA A 453 -0.48 -27.13 16.61
C ALA A 453 -0.30 -28.67 16.54
N PRO A 454 0.27 -29.33 17.55
CA PRO A 454 0.48 -30.77 17.54
C PRO A 454 -0.80 -31.60 17.45
N HIS A 455 -1.96 -30.99 17.65
CA HIS A 455 -3.27 -31.64 17.64
C HIS A 455 -4.11 -31.36 16.39
N SER A 456 -3.65 -30.52 15.48
CA SER A 456 -4.42 -30.09 14.31
C SER A 456 -3.91 -30.63 12.97
N ARG A 457 -3.27 -31.79 12.96
CA ARG A 457 -3.00 -32.50 11.71
C ARG A 457 -4.33 -32.89 11.05
N GLY A 458 -4.87 -31.97 10.27
CA GLY A 458 -5.90 -32.28 9.29
C GLY A 458 -7.34 -31.97 9.64
N GLU A 459 -7.66 -31.39 10.77
CA GLU A 459 -9.03 -30.93 11.08
C GLU A 459 -9.12 -29.38 11.07
N LEU A 460 -9.25 -28.81 9.88
CA LEU A 460 -10.03 -27.58 9.74
C LEU A 460 -11.44 -27.94 10.18
N ILE A 461 -11.94 -27.33 11.27
CA ILE A 461 -13.32 -27.54 11.71
C ILE A 461 -14.22 -27.00 10.60
N PRO A 462 -14.93 -27.86 9.85
CA PRO A 462 -15.56 -27.52 8.58
C PRO A 462 -16.56 -26.39 8.66
N ASP A 463 -17.26 -26.28 9.78
CA ASP A 463 -18.35 -25.32 9.96
C ASP A 463 -17.88 -23.90 10.32
N SER A 464 -16.57 -23.68 10.44
CA SER A 464 -16.03 -22.41 10.93
C SER A 464 -15.27 -21.58 9.90
N ILE A 465 -14.80 -22.18 8.79
CA ILE A 465 -14.01 -21.46 7.78
C ILE A 465 -14.60 -21.64 6.41
N VAL A 466 -14.85 -20.53 5.75
CA VAL A 466 -15.28 -20.49 4.36
C VAL A 466 -14.23 -19.72 3.58
N LEU A 467 -13.46 -20.41 2.77
CA LEU A 467 -12.51 -19.82 1.84
C LEU A 467 -13.13 -19.88 0.44
N THR A 468 -13.24 -18.75 -0.22
CA THR A 468 -13.83 -18.67 -1.55
C THR A 468 -12.78 -18.35 -2.58
N LEU A 469 -12.70 -19.20 -3.57
CA LEU A 469 -12.04 -18.90 -4.83
C LEU A 469 -13.09 -18.85 -5.89
N GLU A 470 -13.21 -17.76 -6.53
CA GLU A 470 -13.98 -17.73 -7.75
C GLU A 470 -13.15 -17.24 -8.92
N LYS A 471 -13.31 -17.94 -9.97
CA LYS A 471 -12.93 -17.76 -11.27
C LYS A 471 -14.05 -17.61 -12.19
N GLN A 472 -13.95 -16.89 -13.18
CA GLN A 472 -14.50 -17.31 -14.46
C GLN A 472 -13.58 -16.95 -15.61
N LEU A 473 -13.38 -17.91 -16.48
CA LEU A 473 -13.08 -17.69 -17.87
C LEU A 473 -14.38 -17.53 -18.63
#